data_4ea58ea3b82cec23ad43f741aaa81ca3
#
_entry.id   4ea58ea3b82cec23ad43f741aaa81ca3
#
_cell.length_a   1.000
_cell.length_b   1.000
_cell.length_c   1.000
_cell.angle_alpha   90.00
_cell.angle_beta   90.00
_cell.angle_gamma   90.00
#
_symmetry.space_group_name_H-M   'P 1'
#
loop_
_entity.id
_entity.type
_entity.pdbx_description
1 polymer ?
#
loop_
_entity_poly.entity_id
_entity_poly.type
_entity_poly.pdbx_seq_one_letter_code
_entity_poly.pdbx_strand_id
1 'polypeptide(L)'
;MVEKIGEKLITFTGLDVVGVSDKKEVQRRISPKEFVPRLSKSDYERMVEGMRSNFISLNEYYSQKHNTLLAADDYQSKIDTLDNTFHELRKLNGRLKASVERMIMSLDAIDFQPDAFFQKTAKDIFAASQLISIRLSTYDLILNPNSSFNYTKSPLAIYKKFDKVARLLDYQAQENGSAIIITGNSFCTYECSDIVELLPYLLLDNALKYSKQGEDVKLSFVENGKKLTIKITSFSQRPLDQELHSLFERGVRSKNVVGRINGQGIGLYLARYICEANGILINLSLGNRIETDKMGIKYSDFIVTLQFDGVE
;
A
#
# COMPACT_ATOMS: atom_id res chain seq x y z
N MET A 1 -13.71 9.55 -13.72
CA MET A 1 -12.98 9.70 -14.99
C MET A 1 -13.88 9.13 -16.08
N VAL A 2 -14.07 9.87 -17.15
CA VAL A 2 -14.87 9.41 -18.29
C VAL A 2 -13.91 9.24 -19.46
N GLU A 3 -13.82 8.05 -19.98
CA GLU A 3 -12.95 7.75 -21.10
C GLU A 3 -13.79 7.18 -22.26
N LYS A 4 -13.52 7.65 -23.46
CA LYS A 4 -14.22 7.18 -24.65
C LYS A 4 -13.35 6.13 -25.32
N ILE A 5 -13.80 4.89 -25.28
CA ILE A 5 -13.12 3.77 -25.92
C ILE A 5 -13.92 3.37 -27.16
N GLY A 6 -13.43 3.76 -28.33
CA GLY A 6 -14.17 3.60 -29.57
C GLY A 6 -15.44 4.45 -29.57
N GLU A 7 -16.60 3.82 -29.85
CA GLU A 7 -17.92 4.49 -29.83
C GLU A 7 -18.64 4.30 -28.47
N LYS A 8 -18.00 3.71 -27.49
CA LYS A 8 -18.56 3.42 -26.16
C LYS A 8 -17.96 4.33 -25.11
N LEU A 9 -18.80 4.81 -24.22
CA LEU A 9 -18.40 5.63 -23.08
C LEU A 9 -18.35 4.74 -21.85
N ILE A 10 -17.21 4.74 -21.17
CA ILE A 10 -17.05 4.05 -19.90
C ILE A 10 -16.74 5.09 -18.83
N THR A 11 -17.53 5.10 -17.78
CA THR A 11 -17.33 6.00 -16.65
C THR A 11 -16.99 5.18 -15.42
N PHE A 12 -15.85 5.49 -14.81
CA PHE A 12 -15.43 4.90 -13.56
C PHE A 12 -15.60 5.93 -12.43
N THR A 13 -16.44 5.64 -11.46
CA THR A 13 -16.57 6.43 -10.23
C THR A 13 -16.28 5.54 -9.04
N GLY A 14 -15.10 5.66 -8.48
CA GLY A 14 -14.69 4.80 -7.39
C GLY A 14 -14.49 3.34 -7.86
N LEU A 15 -15.25 2.42 -7.27
CA LEU A 15 -15.28 1.01 -7.63
C LEU A 15 -16.45 0.67 -8.58
N ASP A 16 -17.30 1.65 -8.88
CA ASP A 16 -18.47 1.42 -9.73
C ASP A 16 -18.14 1.71 -11.19
N VAL A 17 -18.45 0.78 -12.06
CA VAL A 17 -18.48 1.03 -13.50
C VAL A 17 -19.83 1.67 -13.82
N VAL A 18 -19.81 2.94 -14.14
CA VAL A 18 -21.00 3.71 -14.46
C VAL A 18 -21.08 3.93 -15.97
N GLY A 19 -21.81 3.12 -16.62
CA GLY A 19 -22.22 3.33 -18.02
C GLY A 19 -21.30 2.71 -19.05
N VAL A 20 -21.88 1.80 -19.78
CA VAL A 20 -21.39 1.39 -21.09
C VAL A 20 -22.51 1.72 -22.05
N SER A 21 -22.29 2.66 -22.95
CA SER A 21 -23.33 2.97 -23.92
C SER A 21 -22.91 2.56 -25.33
N ASP A 22 -23.80 1.90 -26.04
CA ASP A 22 -23.80 1.89 -27.48
C ASP A 22 -24.30 3.23 -28.01
N LYS A 23 -23.99 3.56 -29.26
CA LYS A 23 -24.20 4.84 -29.94
C LYS A 23 -25.50 5.62 -29.66
N LYS A 24 -26.51 5.01 -29.07
CA LYS A 24 -27.84 5.59 -28.88
C LYS A 24 -28.30 5.77 -27.46
N GLU A 25 -27.55 5.25 -26.45
CA GLU A 25 -27.93 5.40 -25.06
C GLU A 25 -26.88 6.20 -24.28
N VAL A 26 -27.32 7.33 -23.82
CA VAL A 26 -26.57 8.20 -22.92
C VAL A 26 -26.49 7.52 -21.54
N GLN A 27 -25.32 7.41 -21.02
CA GLN A 27 -24.94 7.05 -19.65
C GLN A 27 -26.10 6.54 -18.77
N ARG A 28 -26.31 5.27 -18.74
CA ARG A 28 -27.19 4.62 -17.77
C ARG A 28 -26.34 4.17 -16.58
N ARG A 29 -26.71 4.62 -15.41
CA ARG A 29 -26.13 4.08 -14.17
C ARG A 29 -26.67 2.65 -14.03
N ILE A 30 -25.79 1.67 -14.19
CA ILE A 30 -26.14 0.26 -14.09
C ILE A 30 -25.76 -0.17 -12.68
N SER A 31 -26.71 -0.79 -11.96
CA SER A 31 -26.38 -1.39 -10.67
C SER A 31 -25.39 -2.55 -10.89
N PRO A 32 -24.55 -2.88 -9.90
CA PRO A 32 -23.60 -3.99 -10.03
C PRO A 32 -24.25 -5.33 -10.42
N LYS A 33 -25.55 -5.49 -10.11
CA LYS A 33 -26.34 -6.70 -10.45
C LYS A 33 -26.82 -6.72 -11.92
N GLU A 34 -26.85 -5.59 -12.59
CA GLU A 34 -27.33 -5.43 -13.97
C GLU A 34 -26.18 -5.21 -14.96
N PHE A 35 -24.96 -5.09 -14.46
CA PHE A 35 -23.80 -4.85 -15.30
C PHE A 35 -23.37 -6.12 -16.03
N VAL A 36 -23.68 -6.16 -17.30
CA VAL A 36 -23.11 -7.14 -18.24
C VAL A 36 -22.03 -6.42 -19.02
N PRO A 37 -20.76 -6.77 -18.90
CA PRO A 37 -19.71 -6.12 -19.68
C PRO A 37 -19.93 -6.43 -21.15
N ARG A 38 -20.32 -5.42 -21.91
CA ARG A 38 -20.46 -5.48 -23.37
C ARG A 38 -19.24 -4.90 -24.08
N LEU A 39 -18.09 -4.92 -23.42
CA LEU A 39 -16.83 -4.50 -24.03
C LEU A 39 -16.38 -5.57 -25.01
N SER A 40 -16.02 -5.15 -26.21
CA SER A 40 -15.39 -6.06 -27.16
C SER A 40 -13.97 -6.42 -26.68
N LYS A 41 -13.44 -7.57 -27.14
CA LYS A 41 -12.06 -7.97 -26.87
C LYS A 41 -11.06 -6.85 -27.23
N SER A 42 -11.30 -6.16 -28.36
CA SER A 42 -10.47 -5.05 -28.81
C SER A 42 -10.50 -3.84 -27.87
N ASP A 43 -11.62 -3.56 -27.19
CA ASP A 43 -11.72 -2.46 -26.23
C ASP A 43 -10.95 -2.78 -24.94
N TYR A 44 -10.96 -4.05 -24.53
CA TYR A 44 -10.12 -4.52 -23.42
C TYR A 44 -8.63 -4.47 -23.75
N GLU A 45 -8.24 -4.91 -24.94
CA GLU A 45 -6.85 -4.83 -25.40
C GLU A 45 -6.35 -3.38 -25.43
N ARG A 46 -7.22 -2.43 -25.88
CA ARG A 46 -6.90 -0.98 -25.84
C ARG A 46 -6.77 -0.45 -24.40
N MET A 47 -7.63 -0.88 -23.48
CA MET A 47 -7.54 -0.50 -22.07
C MET A 47 -6.24 -1.03 -21.45
N VAL A 48 -5.90 -2.29 -21.71
CA VAL A 48 -4.64 -2.91 -21.28
C VAL A 48 -3.45 -2.18 -21.84
N GLU A 49 -3.48 -1.82 -23.13
CA GLU A 49 -2.39 -1.09 -23.77
C GLU A 49 -2.26 0.34 -23.24
N GLY A 50 -3.37 1.02 -22.95
CA GLY A 50 -3.37 2.32 -22.26
C GLY A 50 -2.73 2.24 -20.86
N MET A 51 -3.07 1.21 -20.08
CA MET A 51 -2.42 0.95 -18.81
C MET A 51 -0.92 0.68 -18.96
N ARG A 52 -0.55 -0.16 -19.94
CA ARG A 52 0.84 -0.48 -20.27
C ARG A 52 1.64 0.76 -20.67
N SER A 53 1.06 1.62 -21.51
CA SER A 53 1.67 2.88 -21.93
C SER A 53 1.90 3.83 -20.75
N ASN A 54 0.93 3.95 -19.83
CA ASN A 54 1.08 4.77 -18.63
C ASN A 54 2.21 4.24 -17.73
N PHE A 55 2.36 2.91 -17.61
CA PHE A 55 3.46 2.31 -16.86
C PHE A 55 4.81 2.52 -17.52
N ILE A 56 4.89 2.46 -18.85
CA ILE A 56 6.12 2.76 -19.60
C ILE A 56 6.53 4.22 -19.35
N SER A 57 5.59 5.17 -19.48
CA SER A 57 5.84 6.59 -19.23
C SER A 57 6.30 6.85 -17.79
N LEU A 58 5.71 6.15 -16.80
CA LEU A 58 6.14 6.22 -15.42
C LEU A 58 7.59 5.71 -15.24
N ASN A 59 7.88 4.58 -15.85
CA ASN A 59 9.21 3.97 -15.81
C ASN A 59 10.27 4.86 -16.48
N GLU A 60 9.94 5.51 -17.59
CA GLU A 60 10.78 6.48 -18.27
C GLU A 60 11.01 7.74 -17.45
N TYR A 61 9.96 8.29 -16.82
CA TYR A 61 10.06 9.44 -15.91
C TYR A 61 11.04 9.15 -14.75
N TYR A 62 10.91 7.99 -14.10
CA TYR A 62 11.81 7.62 -13.00
C TYR A 62 13.22 7.31 -13.48
N SER A 63 13.37 6.73 -14.68
CA SER A 63 14.70 6.51 -15.28
C SER A 63 15.40 7.84 -15.61
N GLN A 64 14.68 8.83 -16.13
CA GLN A 64 15.22 10.17 -16.37
C GLN A 64 15.58 10.89 -15.08
N LYS A 65 14.72 10.83 -14.06
CA LYS A 65 14.99 11.40 -12.72
C LYS A 65 16.20 10.72 -12.07
N HIS A 66 16.37 9.42 -12.28
CA HIS A 66 17.56 8.66 -11.89
C HIS A 66 18.83 9.25 -12.48
N ASN A 67 18.88 9.47 -13.78
CA ASN A 67 20.06 10.02 -14.45
C ASN A 67 20.42 11.45 -14.00
N THR A 68 19.46 12.21 -13.50
CA THR A 68 19.69 13.60 -13.02
C THR A 68 20.25 13.63 -11.60
N LEU A 69 20.02 12.59 -10.79
CA LEU A 69 20.49 12.48 -9.40
C LEU A 69 21.94 11.96 -9.30
N LEU A 70 22.56 11.66 -10.41
CA LEU A 70 23.87 11.00 -10.54
C LEU A 70 25.11 11.86 -10.16
N ALA A 71 25.02 12.94 -9.39
CA ALA A 71 26.12 13.88 -9.18
C ALA A 71 26.63 14.09 -7.73
N ALA A 72 26.41 13.19 -6.78
CA ALA A 72 26.94 13.37 -5.42
C ALA A 72 27.22 12.05 -4.65
N ASP A 73 28.16 12.09 -3.70
CA ASP A 73 28.71 10.95 -2.92
C ASP A 73 27.74 10.08 -2.08
N ASP A 74 26.46 10.46 -1.97
CA ASP A 74 25.39 9.70 -1.30
C ASP A 74 24.70 8.67 -2.25
N TYR A 75 25.44 8.23 -3.21
CA TYR A 75 25.01 7.66 -4.48
C TYR A 75 24.52 6.24 -4.39
N GLN A 76 25.31 5.35 -3.83
CA GLN A 76 25.03 3.92 -3.86
C GLN A 76 23.77 3.55 -3.07
N SER A 77 23.57 4.18 -1.93
CA SER A 77 22.37 3.97 -1.10
C SER A 77 21.08 4.44 -1.78
N LYS A 78 21.18 5.51 -2.59
CA LYS A 78 20.05 6.02 -3.40
C LYS A 78 19.75 5.10 -4.58
N ILE A 79 20.80 4.55 -5.23
CA ILE A 79 20.67 3.58 -6.32
C ILE A 79 19.97 2.31 -5.81
N ASP A 80 20.40 1.75 -4.69
CA ASP A 80 19.81 0.54 -4.12
C ASP A 80 18.34 0.78 -3.72
N THR A 81 18.02 1.98 -3.24
CA THR A 81 16.64 2.40 -2.94
C THR A 81 15.79 2.45 -4.20
N LEU A 82 16.33 3.01 -5.28
CA LEU A 82 15.68 3.09 -6.58
C LEU A 82 15.41 1.70 -7.15
N ASP A 83 16.41 0.85 -7.19
CA ASP A 83 16.29 -0.50 -7.78
C ASP A 83 15.23 -1.34 -7.06
N ASN A 84 15.16 -1.26 -5.74
CA ASN A 84 14.12 -1.94 -4.99
C ASN A 84 12.73 -1.32 -5.22
N THR A 85 12.64 0.00 -5.33
CA THR A 85 11.37 0.67 -5.65
C THR A 85 10.88 0.26 -7.03
N PHE A 86 11.77 0.24 -8.03
CA PHE A 86 11.43 -0.26 -9.36
C PHE A 86 11.05 -1.74 -9.36
N HIS A 87 11.73 -2.56 -8.55
CA HIS A 87 11.36 -3.97 -8.41
C HIS A 87 9.94 -4.14 -7.86
N GLU A 88 9.58 -3.41 -6.82
CA GLU A 88 8.22 -3.42 -6.25
C GLU A 88 7.18 -2.89 -7.24
N LEU A 89 7.49 -1.82 -7.98
CA LEU A 89 6.62 -1.31 -9.04
C LEU A 89 6.40 -2.35 -10.15
N ARG A 90 7.45 -3.06 -10.57
CA ARG A 90 7.32 -4.16 -11.55
C ARG A 90 6.44 -5.29 -11.01
N LYS A 91 6.57 -5.64 -9.73
CA LYS A 91 5.75 -6.65 -9.08
C LYS A 91 4.28 -6.23 -9.04
N LEU A 92 3.98 -4.99 -8.67
CA LEU A 92 2.63 -4.43 -8.69
C LEU A 92 2.06 -4.36 -10.12
N ASN A 93 2.87 -3.95 -11.09
CA ASN A 93 2.49 -3.97 -12.50
C ASN A 93 2.19 -5.39 -13.01
N GLY A 94 2.98 -6.38 -12.61
CA GLY A 94 2.72 -7.79 -12.90
C GLY A 94 1.36 -8.27 -12.39
N ARG A 95 1.00 -7.88 -11.17
CA ARG A 95 -0.32 -8.18 -10.58
C ARG A 95 -1.46 -7.52 -11.35
N LEU A 96 -1.29 -6.23 -11.69
CA LEU A 96 -2.24 -5.49 -12.54
C LEU A 96 -2.47 -6.22 -13.86
N LYS A 97 -1.39 -6.55 -14.57
CA LYS A 97 -1.45 -7.30 -15.84
C LYS A 97 -2.20 -8.62 -15.68
N ALA A 98 -1.82 -9.43 -14.69
CA ALA A 98 -2.48 -10.72 -14.43
C ALA A 98 -3.98 -10.56 -14.10
N SER A 99 -4.37 -9.50 -13.38
CA SER A 99 -5.76 -9.21 -13.08
C SER A 99 -6.55 -8.84 -14.34
N VAL A 100 -5.97 -8.03 -15.20
CA VAL A 100 -6.59 -7.64 -16.49
C VAL A 100 -6.67 -8.84 -17.45
N GLU A 101 -5.63 -9.66 -17.53
CA GLU A 101 -5.64 -10.87 -18.34
C GLU A 101 -6.75 -11.84 -17.91
N ARG A 102 -6.96 -12.02 -16.59
CA ARG A 102 -8.09 -12.81 -16.07
C ARG A 102 -9.44 -12.21 -16.47
N MET A 103 -9.58 -10.88 -16.45
CA MET A 103 -10.79 -10.22 -16.93
C MET A 103 -11.04 -10.55 -18.40
N ILE A 104 -10.03 -10.44 -19.28
CA ILE A 104 -10.14 -10.74 -20.71
C ILE A 104 -10.55 -12.20 -20.92
N MET A 105 -9.85 -13.13 -20.26
CA MET A 105 -10.15 -14.56 -20.37
C MET A 105 -11.58 -14.91 -19.94
N SER A 106 -12.11 -14.26 -18.91
CA SER A 106 -13.47 -14.51 -18.44
C SER A 106 -14.55 -13.96 -19.37
N LEU A 107 -14.25 -13.00 -20.22
CA LEU A 107 -15.16 -12.51 -21.26
C LEU A 107 -15.29 -13.48 -22.44
N ASP A 108 -14.22 -14.22 -22.74
CA ASP A 108 -14.22 -15.22 -23.80
C ASP A 108 -14.90 -16.55 -23.37
N ALA A 109 -15.25 -16.72 -22.10
CA ALA A 109 -15.90 -17.91 -21.57
C ALA A 109 -17.43 -17.92 -21.84
N ILE A 110 -17.94 -19.04 -22.37
CA ILE A 110 -19.36 -19.17 -22.81
C ILE A 110 -20.35 -19.08 -21.63
N ASP A 111 -19.93 -19.48 -20.42
CA ASP A 111 -20.74 -19.51 -19.19
C ASP A 111 -20.38 -18.37 -18.20
N PHE A 112 -19.92 -17.26 -18.69
CA PHE A 112 -19.50 -16.16 -17.87
C PHE A 112 -20.66 -15.50 -17.12
N GLN A 113 -20.67 -15.66 -15.79
CA GLN A 113 -21.52 -14.89 -14.87
C GLN A 113 -20.70 -13.75 -14.28
N PRO A 114 -20.89 -12.50 -14.76
CA PRO A 114 -19.91 -11.43 -14.60
C PRO A 114 -19.70 -10.89 -13.19
N ASP A 115 -20.65 -11.10 -12.26
CA ASP A 115 -20.72 -10.21 -11.10
C ASP A 115 -19.60 -10.34 -10.09
N ALA A 116 -19.33 -11.51 -9.56
CA ALA A 116 -18.37 -11.65 -8.45
C ALA A 116 -16.91 -11.58 -8.92
N PHE A 117 -16.59 -12.21 -10.03
CA PHE A 117 -15.24 -12.25 -10.56
C PHE A 117 -14.80 -10.89 -11.11
N PHE A 118 -15.67 -10.24 -11.87
CA PHE A 118 -15.39 -8.92 -12.45
C PHE A 118 -15.20 -7.88 -11.36
N GLN A 119 -16.09 -7.86 -10.35
CA GLN A 119 -15.98 -6.96 -9.21
C GLN A 119 -14.69 -7.20 -8.42
N LYS A 120 -14.32 -8.47 -8.17
CA LYS A 120 -13.08 -8.82 -7.49
C LYS A 120 -11.87 -8.31 -8.28
N THR A 121 -11.83 -8.59 -9.58
CA THR A 121 -10.71 -8.20 -10.43
C THR A 121 -10.57 -6.69 -10.55
N ALA A 122 -11.67 -5.94 -10.66
CA ALA A 122 -11.65 -4.48 -10.66
C ALA A 122 -11.13 -3.91 -9.33
N LYS A 123 -11.51 -4.51 -8.20
CA LYS A 123 -10.98 -4.16 -6.86
C LYS A 123 -9.48 -4.42 -6.77
N ASP A 124 -9.02 -5.55 -7.28
CA ASP A 124 -7.59 -5.91 -7.29
C ASP A 124 -6.76 -4.92 -8.11
N ILE A 125 -7.27 -4.51 -9.28
CA ILE A 125 -6.63 -3.49 -10.12
C ILE A 125 -6.58 -2.15 -9.40
N PHE A 126 -7.69 -1.73 -8.80
CA PHE A 126 -7.76 -0.49 -8.03
C PHE A 126 -6.79 -0.49 -6.86
N ALA A 127 -6.75 -1.57 -6.08
CA ALA A 127 -5.84 -1.73 -4.96
C ALA A 127 -4.37 -1.64 -5.41
N ALA A 128 -4.01 -2.34 -6.49
CA ALA A 128 -2.65 -2.27 -7.04
C ALA A 128 -2.27 -0.84 -7.48
N SER A 129 -3.19 -0.12 -8.14
CA SER A 129 -2.97 1.27 -8.54
C SER A 129 -2.77 2.21 -7.34
N GLN A 130 -3.56 2.04 -6.26
CA GLN A 130 -3.40 2.82 -5.03
C GLN A 130 -2.05 2.52 -4.36
N LEU A 131 -1.62 1.25 -4.31
CA LEU A 131 -0.33 0.87 -3.75
C LEU A 131 0.84 1.45 -4.56
N ILE A 132 0.73 1.51 -5.89
CA ILE A 132 1.72 2.19 -6.74
C ILE A 132 1.80 3.67 -6.34
N SER A 133 0.66 4.36 -6.22
CA SER A 133 0.63 5.78 -5.85
C SER A 133 1.29 6.02 -4.49
N ILE A 134 0.99 5.19 -3.49
CA ILE A 134 1.60 5.29 -2.15
C ILE A 134 3.11 5.06 -2.22
N ARG A 135 3.56 4.07 -2.99
CA ARG A 135 5.00 3.81 -3.21
C ARG A 135 5.72 5.00 -3.84
N LEU A 136 5.10 5.63 -4.83
CA LEU A 136 5.65 6.82 -5.48
C LEU A 136 5.76 7.98 -4.50
N SER A 137 4.71 8.25 -3.71
CA SER A 137 4.75 9.29 -2.67
C SER A 137 5.80 9.01 -1.60
N THR A 138 5.96 7.73 -1.20
CA THR A 138 7.02 7.33 -0.28
C THR A 138 8.42 7.60 -0.86
N TYR A 139 8.58 7.32 -2.16
CA TYR A 139 9.82 7.58 -2.87
C TYR A 139 10.14 9.08 -2.95
N ASP A 140 9.13 9.91 -3.24
CA ASP A 140 9.30 11.37 -3.26
C ASP A 140 9.70 11.90 -1.87
N LEU A 141 9.15 11.34 -0.79
CA LEU A 141 9.57 11.68 0.58
C LEU A 141 11.03 11.31 0.87
N ILE A 142 11.51 10.16 0.35
CA ILE A 142 12.90 9.73 0.52
C ILE A 142 13.87 10.67 -0.20
N LEU A 143 13.54 11.10 -1.41
CA LEU A 143 14.40 11.93 -2.25
C LEU A 143 14.39 13.40 -1.85
N ASN A 144 13.22 13.90 -1.46
CA ASN A 144 12.99 15.33 -1.21
C ASN A 144 12.25 15.53 0.12
N PRO A 145 12.83 15.17 1.26
CA PRO A 145 12.14 15.25 2.55
C PRO A 145 11.68 16.68 2.91
N ASN A 146 12.34 17.69 2.37
CA ASN A 146 12.08 19.11 2.69
C ASN A 146 11.20 19.84 1.65
N SER A 147 10.92 19.27 0.49
CA SER A 147 10.31 20.01 -0.63
C SER A 147 8.95 19.51 -1.09
N SER A 148 8.56 18.32 -0.69
CA SER A 148 7.46 17.61 -1.37
C SER A 148 6.10 17.71 -0.67
N PHE A 149 6.06 18.22 0.57
CA PHE A 149 4.83 18.18 1.34
C PHE A 149 4.46 19.55 1.86
N ASN A 150 3.21 19.91 1.59
CA ASN A 150 2.60 21.05 2.26
C ASN A 150 2.36 20.64 3.72
N TYR A 151 3.18 21.17 4.64
CA TYR A 151 3.06 20.89 6.09
C TYR A 151 1.85 21.59 6.72
N THR A 152 0.93 22.13 5.93
CA THR A 152 -0.34 22.64 6.44
C THR A 152 -1.10 21.50 7.06
N LYS A 153 -1.37 21.62 8.36
CA LYS A 153 -2.14 20.63 9.09
C LYS A 153 -3.63 20.75 8.76
N SER A 154 -4.29 19.62 8.64
CA SER A 154 -5.73 19.52 8.45
C SER A 154 -6.31 18.38 9.32
N PRO A 155 -7.61 18.42 9.63
CA PRO A 155 -8.25 17.35 10.40
C PRO A 155 -8.26 16.04 9.61
N LEU A 156 -7.54 15.02 10.07
CA LEU A 156 -7.46 13.70 9.45
C LEU A 156 -8.12 12.64 10.33
N ALA A 157 -9.03 11.85 9.75
CA ALA A 157 -9.63 10.68 10.38
C ALA A 157 -8.65 9.50 10.31
N ILE A 158 -7.76 9.38 11.29
CA ILE A 158 -6.63 8.43 11.28
C ILE A 158 -7.10 6.98 11.14
N TYR A 159 -8.17 6.59 11.85
CA TYR A 159 -8.76 5.26 11.71
C TYR A 159 -9.08 4.92 10.25
N LYS A 160 -9.74 5.84 9.53
CA LYS A 160 -10.12 5.62 8.12
C LYS A 160 -8.90 5.44 7.20
N LYS A 161 -7.78 6.09 7.52
CA LYS A 161 -6.54 5.95 6.73
C LYS A 161 -5.92 4.56 6.93
N PHE A 162 -5.91 4.06 8.18
CA PHE A 162 -5.44 2.71 8.49
C PHE A 162 -6.38 1.63 7.92
N ASP A 163 -7.70 1.76 8.08
CA ASP A 163 -8.68 0.82 7.53
C ASP A 163 -8.57 0.74 6.00
N LYS A 164 -8.46 1.88 5.32
CA LYS A 164 -8.26 1.93 3.88
C LYS A 164 -7.00 1.15 3.46
N VAL A 165 -5.87 1.39 4.11
CA VAL A 165 -4.61 0.74 3.75
C VAL A 165 -4.61 -0.74 4.11
N ALA A 166 -5.22 -1.14 5.22
CA ALA A 166 -5.38 -2.55 5.58
C ALA A 166 -6.11 -3.32 4.47
N ARG A 167 -7.20 -2.75 3.94
CA ARG A 167 -7.95 -3.34 2.81
C ARG A 167 -7.13 -3.40 1.52
N LEU A 168 -6.29 -2.40 1.26
CA LEU A 168 -5.40 -2.42 0.08
C LEU A 168 -4.33 -3.51 0.17
N LEU A 169 -3.90 -3.85 1.40
CA LEU A 169 -2.87 -4.86 1.66
C LEU A 169 -3.45 -6.28 1.86
N ASP A 170 -4.79 -6.43 1.83
CA ASP A 170 -5.45 -7.71 2.08
C ASP A 170 -4.97 -8.82 1.13
N TYR A 171 -4.80 -8.51 -0.16
CA TYR A 171 -4.24 -9.45 -1.14
C TYR A 171 -2.81 -9.89 -0.76
N GLN A 172 -1.97 -8.96 -0.32
CA GLN A 172 -0.61 -9.28 0.10
C GLN A 172 -0.59 -10.14 1.37
N ALA A 173 -1.51 -9.88 2.31
CA ALA A 173 -1.68 -10.71 3.50
C ALA A 173 -2.10 -12.14 3.13
N GLN A 174 -3.10 -12.28 2.24
CA GLN A 174 -3.57 -13.58 1.76
C GLN A 174 -2.48 -14.39 1.03
N GLU A 175 -1.61 -13.75 0.25
CA GLU A 175 -0.46 -14.43 -0.36
C GLU A 175 0.50 -15.05 0.67
N ASN A 176 0.59 -14.45 1.85
CA ASN A 176 1.39 -14.97 2.97
C ASN A 176 0.60 -15.96 3.83
N GLY A 177 -0.66 -16.26 3.48
CA GLY A 177 -1.57 -17.09 4.28
C GLY A 177 -1.98 -16.43 5.59
N SER A 178 -1.98 -15.09 5.67
CA SER A 178 -2.27 -14.27 6.85
C SER A 178 -3.38 -13.26 6.56
N ALA A 179 -3.85 -12.58 7.60
CA ALA A 179 -4.81 -11.48 7.52
C ALA A 179 -4.37 -10.29 8.37
N ILE A 180 -4.94 -9.11 8.09
CA ILE A 180 -4.84 -7.94 8.98
C ILE A 180 -6.12 -7.89 9.81
N ILE A 181 -6.01 -8.22 11.09
CA ILE A 181 -7.15 -8.25 12.02
C ILE A 181 -7.27 -6.89 12.71
N ILE A 182 -8.36 -6.16 12.41
CA ILE A 182 -8.63 -4.85 13.01
C ILE A 182 -9.53 -5.03 14.22
N THR A 183 -9.14 -4.42 15.35
CA THR A 183 -9.92 -4.37 16.59
C THR A 183 -10.05 -2.94 17.11
N GLY A 184 -11.22 -2.60 17.64
CA GLY A 184 -11.54 -1.23 18.02
C GLY A 184 -11.80 -0.31 16.82
N ASN A 185 -12.12 0.93 17.12
CA ASN A 185 -12.35 1.99 16.14
C ASN A 185 -12.00 3.35 16.73
N SER A 186 -12.00 4.40 15.90
CA SER A 186 -11.88 5.79 16.33
C SER A 186 -12.69 6.67 15.41
N PHE A 187 -13.40 7.61 15.99
CA PHE A 187 -14.19 8.62 15.26
C PHE A 187 -13.54 10.00 15.29
N CYS A 188 -12.47 10.16 16.09
CA CYS A 188 -11.77 11.42 16.21
C CYS A 188 -10.93 11.75 14.96
N THR A 189 -10.79 13.05 14.74
CA THR A 189 -9.85 13.61 13.77
C THR A 189 -8.68 14.25 14.51
N TYR A 190 -7.51 14.26 13.87
CA TYR A 190 -6.29 14.81 14.43
C TYR A 190 -5.67 15.77 13.41
N GLU A 191 -5.21 16.92 13.90
CA GLU A 191 -4.54 17.93 13.07
C GLU A 191 -3.18 17.42 12.62
N CYS A 192 -3.10 16.95 11.39
CA CYS A 192 -1.91 16.35 10.82
C CYS A 192 -1.65 16.88 9.41
N SER A 193 -0.40 16.87 8.99
CA SER A 193 -0.03 17.11 7.60
C SER A 193 -0.31 15.88 6.72
N ASP A 194 -0.45 16.10 5.41
CA ASP A 194 -0.82 15.05 4.45
C ASP A 194 0.16 13.87 4.42
N ILE A 195 1.43 14.07 4.81
CA ILE A 195 2.41 12.97 4.88
C ILE A 195 2.00 11.86 5.85
N VAL A 196 1.14 12.13 6.83
CA VAL A 196 0.62 11.13 7.78
C VAL A 196 -0.16 10.03 7.04
N GLU A 197 -0.70 10.31 5.86
CA GLU A 197 -1.39 9.30 5.03
C GLU A 197 -0.47 8.15 4.57
N LEU A 198 0.84 8.35 4.59
CA LEU A 198 1.82 7.31 4.26
C LEU A 198 2.10 6.37 5.45
N LEU A 199 1.87 6.85 6.68
CA LEU A 199 2.21 6.13 7.90
C LEU A 199 1.54 4.74 8.00
N PRO A 200 0.23 4.58 7.72
CA PRO A 200 -0.41 3.26 7.73
C PRO A 200 0.27 2.26 6.80
N TYR A 201 0.63 2.70 5.60
CA TYR A 201 1.28 1.84 4.61
C TYR A 201 2.68 1.42 5.08
N LEU A 202 3.51 2.36 5.52
CA LEU A 202 4.87 2.08 5.99
C LEU A 202 4.88 1.05 7.13
N LEU A 203 3.91 1.13 8.04
CA LEU A 203 3.86 0.26 9.21
C LEU A 203 3.21 -1.10 8.90
N LEU A 204 2.12 -1.13 8.15
CA LEU A 204 1.43 -2.38 7.83
C LEU A 204 2.19 -3.22 6.79
N ASP A 205 2.78 -2.59 5.75
CA ASP A 205 3.66 -3.29 4.81
C ASP A 205 4.88 -3.89 5.53
N ASN A 206 5.47 -3.12 6.46
CA ASN A 206 6.56 -3.60 7.30
C ASN A 206 6.11 -4.80 8.16
N ALA A 207 4.96 -4.71 8.81
CA ALA A 207 4.41 -5.78 9.64
C ALA A 207 4.18 -7.07 8.83
N LEU A 208 3.54 -6.97 7.64
CA LEU A 208 3.31 -8.12 6.75
C LEU A 208 4.60 -8.72 6.22
N LYS A 209 5.55 -7.87 5.84
CA LYS A 209 6.82 -8.28 5.24
C LYS A 209 7.69 -9.11 6.19
N TYR A 210 7.70 -8.74 7.47
CA TYR A 210 8.53 -9.41 8.48
C TYR A 210 7.77 -10.45 9.29
N SER A 211 6.45 -10.53 9.15
CA SER A 211 5.64 -11.55 9.81
C SER A 211 6.03 -12.96 9.35
N LYS A 212 5.97 -13.91 10.29
CA LYS A 212 6.09 -15.33 9.99
C LYS A 212 4.93 -15.74 9.10
N GLN A 213 5.20 -16.53 8.09
CA GLN A 213 4.17 -17.03 7.18
C GLN A 213 3.02 -17.71 7.95
N GLY A 214 1.78 -17.37 7.60
CA GLY A 214 0.57 -17.88 8.24
C GLY A 214 0.19 -17.20 9.56
N GLU A 215 0.93 -16.18 9.99
CA GLU A 215 0.62 -15.42 11.21
C GLU A 215 -0.04 -14.09 10.87
N ASP A 216 -1.15 -13.79 11.54
CA ASP A 216 -1.92 -12.57 11.33
C ASP A 216 -1.22 -11.33 11.90
N VAL A 217 -1.42 -10.20 11.23
CA VAL A 217 -1.07 -8.89 11.75
C VAL A 217 -2.28 -8.30 12.49
N LYS A 218 -2.09 -7.94 13.76
CA LYS A 218 -3.14 -7.34 14.59
C LYS A 218 -2.99 -5.83 14.60
N LEU A 219 -4.05 -5.13 14.23
CA LEU A 219 -4.16 -3.67 14.25
C LEU A 219 -5.25 -3.28 15.24
N SER A 220 -4.87 -2.69 16.37
CA SER A 220 -5.82 -2.32 17.42
C SER A 220 -5.87 -0.82 17.65
N PHE A 221 -7.08 -0.31 17.88
CA PHE A 221 -7.37 1.09 18.17
C PHE A 221 -8.01 1.20 19.56
N VAL A 222 -7.42 2.07 20.38
CA VAL A 222 -7.97 2.40 21.70
C VAL A 222 -8.06 3.92 21.78
N GLU A 223 -9.30 4.41 21.79
CA GLU A 223 -9.60 5.83 21.95
C GLU A 223 -10.01 6.10 23.40
N ASN A 224 -9.37 7.09 24.02
CA ASN A 224 -9.65 7.53 25.37
C ASN A 224 -9.71 9.06 25.40
N GLY A 225 -10.92 9.60 25.32
CA GLY A 225 -11.14 11.02 25.11
C GLY A 225 -10.55 11.48 23.76
N LYS A 226 -9.66 12.45 23.80
CA LYS A 226 -8.97 12.96 22.60
C LYS A 226 -7.67 12.20 22.27
N LYS A 227 -7.32 11.18 23.05
CA LYS A 227 -6.12 10.39 22.84
C LYS A 227 -6.45 9.11 22.08
N LEU A 228 -5.71 8.85 21.00
CA LEU A 228 -5.81 7.61 20.24
C LEU A 228 -4.50 6.84 20.34
N THR A 229 -4.59 5.61 20.81
CA THR A 229 -3.47 4.67 20.78
C THR A 229 -3.74 3.63 19.70
N ILE A 230 -2.79 3.48 18.78
CA ILE A 230 -2.82 2.46 17.73
C ILE A 230 -1.68 1.49 18.00
N LYS A 231 -1.98 0.19 18.03
CA LYS A 231 -0.96 -0.86 18.15
C LYS A 231 -1.02 -1.76 16.91
N ILE A 232 0.13 -1.96 16.32
CA ILE A 232 0.34 -2.90 15.21
C ILE A 232 1.23 -4.00 15.75
N THR A 233 0.72 -5.23 15.78
CA THR A 233 1.45 -6.38 16.31
C THR A 233 1.61 -7.41 15.20
N SER A 234 2.86 -7.79 14.90
CA SER A 234 3.21 -8.87 13.99
C SER A 234 4.07 -9.91 14.70
N PHE A 235 3.84 -11.18 14.42
CA PHE A 235 4.71 -12.24 14.92
C PHE A 235 5.87 -12.43 13.96
N SER A 236 7.00 -11.83 14.27
CA SER A 236 8.12 -11.66 13.34
C SER A 236 9.45 -12.18 13.94
N GLN A 237 10.46 -12.29 13.08
CA GLN A 237 11.80 -12.63 13.57
C GLN A 237 12.23 -11.63 14.63
N ARG A 238 12.57 -12.15 15.81
CA ARG A 238 12.90 -11.34 16.99
C ARG A 238 14.21 -10.56 16.76
N PRO A 239 14.18 -9.23 16.78
CA PRO A 239 15.40 -8.44 16.85
C PRO A 239 16.06 -8.62 18.23
N LEU A 240 17.32 -8.23 18.34
CA LEU A 240 17.96 -8.11 19.64
C LEU A 240 17.37 -6.93 20.40
N ASP A 241 17.17 -7.05 21.70
CA ASP A 241 16.58 -5.99 22.53
C ASP A 241 17.39 -4.68 22.43
N GLN A 242 18.71 -4.78 22.26
CA GLN A 242 19.63 -3.66 22.07
C GLN A 242 19.45 -2.93 20.73
N GLU A 243 18.86 -3.59 19.74
CA GLU A 243 18.68 -3.02 18.39
C GLU A 243 17.38 -2.20 18.25
N LEU A 244 16.43 -2.31 19.18
CA LEU A 244 15.10 -1.71 19.03
C LEU A 244 15.15 -0.21 18.74
N HIS A 245 15.99 0.54 19.44
CA HIS A 245 16.14 1.98 19.23
C HIS A 245 16.77 2.31 17.87
N SER A 246 17.76 1.52 17.45
CA SER A 246 18.46 1.74 16.19
C SER A 246 17.64 1.33 14.97
N LEU A 247 16.57 0.55 15.13
CA LEU A 247 15.67 0.21 14.01
C LEU A 247 14.96 1.42 13.38
N PHE A 248 14.96 2.55 14.08
CA PHE A 248 14.48 3.82 13.54
C PHE A 248 15.54 4.60 12.75
N GLU A 249 16.78 4.16 12.75
CA GLU A 249 17.84 4.81 11.99
C GLU A 249 17.76 4.41 10.50
N ARG A 250 18.15 5.33 9.63
CA ARG A 250 18.11 5.12 8.19
C ARG A 250 19.04 3.97 7.77
N GLY A 251 18.49 3.00 7.05
CA GLY A 251 19.25 1.86 6.54
C GLY A 251 19.52 0.76 7.57
N VAL A 252 19.13 0.96 8.84
CA VAL A 252 19.36 -0.04 9.88
C VAL A 252 18.32 -1.16 9.81
N ARG A 253 18.79 -2.38 9.98
CA ARG A 253 17.99 -3.61 10.02
C ARG A 253 18.54 -4.52 11.10
N SER A 254 17.64 -5.26 11.75
CA SER A 254 18.10 -6.28 12.70
C SER A 254 19.02 -7.31 12.03
N LYS A 255 20.10 -7.66 12.70
CA LYS A 255 21.07 -8.67 12.23
C LYS A 255 20.41 -10.02 11.94
N ASN A 256 19.32 -10.34 12.64
CA ASN A 256 18.59 -11.59 12.47
C ASN A 256 17.82 -11.68 11.14
N VAL A 257 17.50 -10.55 10.52
CA VAL A 257 16.73 -10.49 9.25
C VAL A 257 17.58 -10.14 8.03
N VAL A 258 18.78 -9.62 8.21
CA VAL A 258 19.72 -9.30 7.12
C VAL A 258 20.06 -10.57 6.33
N GLY A 259 19.94 -10.48 4.98
CA GLY A 259 20.20 -11.60 4.08
C GLY A 259 19.06 -12.62 3.94
N ARG A 260 17.99 -12.52 4.76
CA ARG A 260 16.82 -13.43 4.71
C ARG A 260 15.59 -12.78 4.12
N ILE A 261 15.39 -11.51 4.40
CA ILE A 261 14.24 -10.74 3.93
C ILE A 261 14.78 -9.52 3.18
N ASN A 262 14.29 -9.27 1.96
CA ASN A 262 14.69 -8.09 1.20
C ASN A 262 14.12 -6.82 1.84
N GLY A 263 14.95 -5.80 2.05
CA GLY A 263 14.53 -4.51 2.60
C GLY A 263 15.71 -3.59 2.84
N GLN A 264 15.44 -2.29 2.86
CA GLN A 264 16.44 -1.22 2.93
C GLN A 264 16.57 -0.59 4.32
N GLY A 265 15.73 -0.98 5.30
CA GLY A 265 15.72 -0.34 6.62
C GLY A 265 15.22 1.13 6.59
N ILE A 266 14.34 1.46 5.64
CA ILE A 266 13.84 2.83 5.46
C ILE A 266 12.43 3.01 6.04
N GLY A 267 11.62 1.95 6.11
CA GLY A 267 10.21 2.05 6.49
C GLY A 267 9.99 2.62 7.90
N LEU A 268 10.67 2.09 8.90
CA LEU A 268 10.57 2.58 10.29
C LEU A 268 11.22 3.96 10.44
N TYR A 269 12.32 4.24 9.75
CA TYR A 269 12.92 5.56 9.72
C TYR A 269 11.94 6.63 9.22
N LEU A 270 11.26 6.39 8.08
CA LEU A 270 10.26 7.31 7.56
C LEU A 270 9.04 7.42 8.48
N ALA A 271 8.59 6.31 9.05
CA ALA A 271 7.49 6.32 10.01
C ALA A 271 7.82 7.22 11.21
N ARG A 272 9.04 7.12 11.77
CA ARG A 272 9.50 8.00 12.83
C ARG A 272 9.57 9.47 12.37
N TYR A 273 10.15 9.73 11.19
CA TYR A 273 10.22 11.08 10.62
C TYR A 273 8.83 11.72 10.50
N ILE A 274 7.83 10.98 9.96
CA ILE A 274 6.45 11.46 9.84
C ILE A 274 5.84 11.73 11.21
N CYS A 275 6.07 10.84 12.17
CA CYS A 275 5.57 10.98 13.54
C CYS A 275 6.15 12.22 14.22
N GLU A 276 7.46 12.43 14.16
CA GLU A 276 8.14 13.60 14.73
C GLU A 276 7.63 14.91 14.11
N ALA A 277 7.46 14.96 12.78
CA ALA A 277 6.93 16.13 12.07
C ALA A 277 5.49 16.50 12.47
N ASN A 278 4.73 15.53 12.99
CA ASN A 278 3.32 15.72 13.37
C ASN A 278 3.07 15.69 14.88
N GLY A 279 4.09 15.51 15.70
CA GLY A 279 3.94 15.40 17.16
C GLY A 279 3.31 14.08 17.62
N ILE A 280 3.42 13.03 16.82
CA ILE A 280 2.91 11.69 17.11
C ILE A 280 4.02 10.91 17.82
N LEU A 281 3.70 10.29 18.96
CA LEU A 281 4.66 9.42 19.63
C LEU A 281 4.65 8.04 18.97
N ILE A 282 5.84 7.52 18.65
CA ILE A 282 6.04 6.19 18.11
C ILE A 282 7.01 5.40 18.97
N ASN A 283 6.64 4.17 19.35
CA ASN A 283 7.46 3.27 20.16
C ASN A 283 7.47 1.86 19.59
N LEU A 284 8.61 1.17 19.77
CA LEU A 284 8.76 -0.25 19.48
C LEU A 284 8.89 -1.04 20.78
N SER A 285 8.24 -2.20 20.83
CA SER A 285 8.40 -3.14 21.94
C SER A 285 8.26 -4.58 21.45
N LEU A 286 8.74 -5.51 22.26
CA LEU A 286 8.62 -6.94 22.02
C LEU A 286 7.61 -7.52 22.99
N GLY A 287 6.73 -8.40 22.49
CA GLY A 287 5.80 -9.13 23.35
C GLY A 287 6.44 -10.37 23.98
N ASN A 288 5.64 -11.03 24.83
CA ASN A 288 6.09 -12.18 25.60
C ASN A 288 6.03 -13.51 24.86
N ARG A 289 5.30 -13.57 23.75
CA ARG A 289 5.25 -14.78 22.90
C ARG A 289 6.58 -14.94 22.21
N ILE A 290 7.27 -16.04 22.47
CA ILE A 290 8.55 -16.37 21.83
C ILE A 290 8.46 -17.80 21.32
N GLU A 291 8.80 -17.99 20.05
CA GLU A 291 8.91 -19.30 19.41
C GLU A 291 10.27 -19.42 18.71
N THR A 292 10.78 -20.64 18.67
CA THR A 292 11.98 -20.95 17.87
C THR A 292 11.57 -21.98 16.82
N ASP A 293 11.85 -21.70 15.56
CA ASP A 293 11.56 -22.64 14.47
C ASP A 293 12.60 -23.76 14.40
N LYS A 294 12.36 -24.71 13.46
CA LYS A 294 13.25 -25.85 13.24
C LYS A 294 14.66 -25.47 12.76
N MET A 295 14.84 -24.25 12.30
CA MET A 295 16.11 -23.69 11.81
C MET A 295 16.83 -22.88 12.90
N GLY A 296 16.28 -22.83 14.10
CA GLY A 296 16.82 -22.07 15.22
C GLY A 296 16.51 -20.56 15.19
N ILE A 297 15.62 -20.12 14.30
CA ILE A 297 15.21 -18.72 14.18
C ILE A 297 14.20 -18.41 15.28
N LYS A 298 14.50 -17.38 16.07
CA LYS A 298 13.58 -16.90 17.11
C LYS A 298 12.58 -15.91 16.54
N TYR A 299 11.31 -16.11 16.87
CA TYR A 299 10.19 -15.23 16.56
C TYR A 299 9.59 -14.69 17.85
N SER A 300 9.06 -13.47 17.81
CA SER A 300 8.29 -12.88 18.91
C SER A 300 7.27 -11.87 18.34
N ASP A 301 6.30 -11.49 19.17
CA ASP A 301 5.48 -10.34 18.84
C ASP A 301 6.37 -9.10 18.77
N PHE A 302 6.34 -8.44 17.62
CA PHE A 302 6.93 -7.13 17.40
C PHE A 302 5.79 -6.10 17.34
N ILE A 303 5.85 -5.13 18.24
CA ILE A 303 4.76 -4.21 18.49
C ILE A 303 5.21 -2.79 18.18
N VAL A 304 4.52 -2.14 17.25
CA VAL A 304 4.62 -0.71 17.01
C VAL A 304 3.43 -0.02 17.66
N THR A 305 3.69 0.95 18.51
CA THR A 305 2.65 1.73 19.18
C THR A 305 2.74 3.18 18.74
N LEU A 306 1.62 3.73 18.27
CA LEU A 306 1.44 5.15 17.96
C LEU A 306 0.51 5.77 18.99
N GLN A 307 0.80 7.01 19.38
CA GLN A 307 -0.08 7.80 20.22
C GLN A 307 -0.31 9.17 19.59
N PHE A 308 -1.59 9.47 19.37
CA PHE A 308 -2.06 10.75 18.88
C PHE A 308 -2.70 11.49 20.04
N ASP A 309 -2.29 12.71 20.27
CA ASP A 309 -2.93 13.61 21.22
C ASP A 309 -3.77 14.62 20.43
N GLY A 310 -5.08 14.65 20.68
CA GLY A 310 -5.97 15.65 20.08
C GLY A 310 -5.70 17.02 20.68
N VAL A 311 -5.80 18.06 19.85
CA VAL A 311 -5.72 19.44 20.30
C VAL A 311 -6.93 19.78 21.16
N GLU A 312 -6.72 20.55 22.24
CA GLU A 312 -7.80 21.08 23.10
C GLU A 312 -8.73 22.03 22.35
#